data_6c8f77b67022cc1863624ee47a7c11b6
#
_entry.id   6c8f77b67022cc1863624ee47a7c11b6
#
_cell.length_a   1.000
_cell.length_b   1.000
_cell.length_c   1.000
_cell.angle_alpha   90.00
_cell.angle_beta   90.00
_cell.angle_gamma   90.00
#
_symmetry.space_group_name_H-M   'P 1'
#
loop_
_entity.id
_entity.type
_entity.pdbx_description
1 polymer ?
#
loop_
_entity_poly.entity_id
_entity_poly.type
_entity_poly.pdbx_seq_one_letter_code
_entity_poly.pdbx_strand_id
1 'polypeptide(L)'
;MDLKENEIYKIIGKVENVNTGAHFSNTTVLKKDGQHVNIKLEFEQLQDIKMGKIYEFEALAVVKLEDELVLKLQSLKDIEDVLDSDELSELLDYFYVYAPIPMVEIKKGIEGFLSKIENKALFEITKTRYDKHKKTFYMHPAATKFHHAYVGGLSYHTFTMLKLIDPFLEVYKYLNKDLLYAATLLHDMSKISEISGVDGEYTKEGLLIGHLVMQTIDVDQVAKQLGYEDLEEVLILKHMILSHHGQLHYGSPKKPQTGEALLLWFIDTIDSKFTVLGEVLDTTLEGQFTQMVSVLDKMRFYKPNLK
;
A
#
# COMPACT_ATOMS: atom_id res chain seq x y z
N MET A 1 -23.70 15.73 16.91
CA MET A 1 -23.52 17.13 16.46
C MET A 1 -24.91 17.72 16.35
N ASP A 2 -25.22 18.75 17.14
CA ASP A 2 -26.53 19.43 17.03
C ASP A 2 -26.45 20.40 15.84
N LEU A 3 -27.07 20.03 14.74
CA LEU A 3 -27.09 20.84 13.52
C LEU A 3 -28.17 21.93 13.65
N LYS A 4 -27.89 23.12 13.12
CA LYS A 4 -28.87 24.20 12.96
C LYS A 4 -28.97 24.56 11.46
N GLU A 5 -30.19 24.73 11.01
CA GLU A 5 -30.48 25.04 9.62
C GLU A 5 -29.76 26.31 9.15
N ASN A 6 -29.21 26.27 7.94
CA ASN A 6 -28.47 27.35 7.30
C ASN A 6 -27.14 27.76 7.98
N GLU A 7 -26.65 26.97 8.93
CA GLU A 7 -25.31 27.17 9.49
C GLU A 7 -24.26 26.36 8.71
N ILE A 8 -23.04 26.93 8.57
CA ILE A 8 -21.90 26.28 7.96
C ILE A 8 -21.04 25.66 9.05
N TYR A 9 -20.72 24.38 8.88
CA TYR A 9 -19.88 23.60 9.78
C TYR A 9 -18.52 23.29 9.13
N LYS A 10 -17.45 23.61 9.86
CA LYS A 10 -16.09 23.15 9.50
C LYS A 10 -15.82 21.82 10.17
N ILE A 11 -15.46 20.83 9.36
CA ILE A 11 -15.24 19.45 9.80
C ILE A 11 -13.89 18.99 9.27
N ILE A 12 -12.95 18.67 10.17
CA ILE A 12 -11.71 18.01 9.82
C ILE A 12 -11.88 16.51 10.07
N GLY A 13 -11.58 15.70 9.06
CA GLY A 13 -11.66 14.26 9.22
C GLY A 13 -11.21 13.47 7.99
N LYS A 14 -11.03 12.17 8.21
CA LYS A 14 -10.61 11.20 7.19
C LYS A 14 -11.83 10.65 6.44
N VAL A 15 -11.76 10.61 5.13
CA VAL A 15 -12.77 9.98 4.27
C VAL A 15 -12.69 8.47 4.42
N GLU A 16 -13.73 7.85 4.97
CA GLU A 16 -13.80 6.39 5.08
C GLU A 16 -14.63 5.73 3.99
N ASN A 17 -15.58 6.47 3.42
CA ASN A 17 -16.42 5.94 2.36
C ASN A 17 -16.93 7.03 1.45
N VAL A 18 -17.08 6.71 0.16
CA VAL A 18 -17.75 7.55 -0.84
C VAL A 18 -18.83 6.70 -1.51
N ASN A 19 -20.09 7.05 -1.26
CA ASN A 19 -21.23 6.32 -1.81
C ASN A 19 -21.85 7.09 -2.96
N THR A 20 -22.12 6.39 -4.04
CA THR A 20 -22.80 6.94 -5.21
C THR A 20 -23.99 6.07 -5.59
N GLY A 21 -25.11 6.70 -5.87
CA GLY A 21 -26.31 6.04 -6.38
C GLY A 21 -26.91 6.84 -7.54
N ALA A 22 -28.00 6.37 -8.11
CA ALA A 22 -28.63 7.00 -9.28
C ALA A 22 -29.04 8.47 -9.03
N HIS A 23 -29.34 8.84 -7.78
CA HIS A 23 -29.85 10.17 -7.40
C HIS A 23 -29.22 10.72 -6.12
N PHE A 24 -28.13 10.16 -5.65
CA PHE A 24 -27.44 10.66 -4.47
C PHE A 24 -25.95 10.36 -4.50
N SER A 25 -25.17 11.24 -3.89
CA SER A 25 -23.77 11.02 -3.56
C SER A 25 -23.52 11.53 -2.15
N ASN A 26 -22.72 10.81 -1.39
CA ASN A 26 -22.31 11.24 -0.07
C ASN A 26 -20.94 10.66 0.30
N THR A 27 -20.30 11.28 1.28
CA THR A 27 -19.10 10.75 1.92
C THR A 27 -19.33 10.57 3.42
N THR A 28 -18.75 9.51 3.97
CA THR A 28 -18.64 9.31 5.42
C THR A 28 -17.27 9.74 5.87
N VAL A 29 -17.22 10.67 6.80
CA VAL A 29 -16.01 11.28 7.33
C VAL A 29 -15.84 10.90 8.80
N LEU A 30 -14.71 10.29 9.16
CA LEU A 30 -14.30 10.01 10.53
C LEU A 30 -13.58 11.22 11.11
N LYS A 31 -14.09 11.75 12.24
CA LYS A 31 -13.48 12.86 12.99
C LYS A 31 -12.49 12.36 14.06
N LYS A 32 -11.61 13.24 14.54
CA LYS A 32 -10.64 12.95 15.63
C LYS A 32 -11.33 12.50 16.95
N ASP A 33 -12.60 12.83 17.17
CA ASP A 33 -13.37 12.36 18.33
C ASP A 33 -14.02 10.97 18.15
N GLY A 34 -13.72 10.28 17.03
CA GLY A 34 -14.26 8.98 16.69
C GLY A 34 -15.70 9.01 16.12
N GLN A 35 -16.31 10.20 15.97
CA GLN A 35 -17.63 10.31 15.38
C GLN A 35 -17.58 10.25 13.86
N HIS A 36 -18.58 9.61 13.27
CA HIS A 36 -18.79 9.60 11.82
C HIS A 36 -19.78 10.69 11.44
N VAL A 37 -19.43 11.43 10.40
CA VAL A 37 -20.29 12.47 9.84
C VAL A 37 -20.55 12.13 8.37
N ASN A 38 -21.83 12.19 7.97
CA ASN A 38 -22.24 12.00 6.58
C ASN A 38 -22.41 13.37 5.90
N ILE A 39 -21.73 13.58 4.78
CA ILE A 39 -21.78 14.82 4.01
C ILE A 39 -22.30 14.50 2.60
N LYS A 40 -23.39 15.13 2.19
CA LYS A 40 -23.92 15.04 0.83
C LYS A 40 -23.03 15.77 -0.16
N LEU A 41 -22.85 15.16 -1.32
CA LEU A 41 -22.02 15.64 -2.42
C LEU A 41 -22.87 15.89 -3.65
N GLU A 42 -22.49 16.90 -4.44
CA GLU A 42 -22.88 17.01 -5.85
C GLU A 42 -21.99 16.08 -6.69
N PHE A 43 -22.48 15.71 -7.87
CA PHE A 43 -21.77 14.73 -8.71
C PHE A 43 -20.38 15.23 -9.14
N GLU A 44 -20.26 16.51 -9.39
CA GLU A 44 -19.01 17.17 -9.80
C GLU A 44 -17.94 17.16 -8.71
N GLN A 45 -18.35 17.10 -7.44
CA GLN A 45 -17.45 17.10 -6.27
C GLN A 45 -16.82 15.72 -5.99
N LEU A 46 -17.36 14.66 -6.60
CA LEU A 46 -16.86 13.30 -6.40
C LEU A 46 -15.40 13.14 -6.85
N GLN A 47 -14.98 13.83 -7.89
CA GLN A 47 -13.62 13.75 -8.43
C GLN A 47 -12.56 14.34 -7.48
N ASP A 48 -12.97 15.24 -6.58
CA ASP A 48 -12.08 15.96 -5.67
C ASP A 48 -11.85 15.20 -4.35
N ILE A 49 -12.73 14.24 -4.07
CA ILE A 49 -12.70 13.46 -2.81
C ILE A 49 -12.05 12.10 -3.04
N LYS A 50 -11.04 11.80 -2.23
CA LYS A 50 -10.32 10.51 -2.25
C LYS A 50 -10.50 9.78 -0.93
N MET A 51 -10.86 8.49 -1.01
CA MET A 51 -10.89 7.61 0.15
C MET A 51 -9.53 7.59 0.86
N GLY A 52 -9.56 7.50 2.17
CA GLY A 52 -8.38 7.47 3.02
C GLY A 52 -7.71 8.82 3.24
N LYS A 53 -8.03 9.87 2.47
CA LYS A 53 -7.48 11.22 2.66
C LYS A 53 -8.19 12.00 3.76
N ILE A 54 -7.46 12.93 4.36
CA ILE A 54 -7.97 13.87 5.37
C ILE A 54 -8.17 15.23 4.72
N TYR A 55 -9.34 15.83 4.96
CA TYR A 55 -9.69 17.15 4.45
C TYR A 55 -10.29 18.02 5.56
N GLU A 56 -10.24 19.34 5.39
CA GLU A 56 -11.16 20.28 5.99
C GLU A 56 -12.37 20.44 5.06
N PHE A 57 -13.54 20.06 5.54
CA PHE A 57 -14.82 20.21 4.85
C PHE A 57 -15.55 21.43 5.40
N GLU A 58 -16.06 22.29 4.53
CA GLU A 58 -17.09 23.27 4.86
C GLU A 58 -18.43 22.75 4.35
N ALA A 59 -19.36 22.46 5.26
CA ALA A 59 -20.64 21.86 4.94
C ALA A 59 -21.79 22.67 5.51
N LEU A 60 -22.78 22.95 4.68
CA LEU A 60 -24.00 23.67 5.04
C LEU A 60 -25.05 22.69 5.56
N ALA A 61 -25.63 22.99 6.73
CA ALA A 61 -26.77 22.24 7.22
C ALA A 61 -28.06 22.67 6.51
N VAL A 62 -28.70 21.76 5.81
CA VAL A 62 -29.93 22.00 5.04
C VAL A 62 -31.02 21.02 5.45
N VAL A 63 -32.26 21.45 5.39
CA VAL A 63 -33.43 20.59 5.64
C VAL A 63 -33.62 19.64 4.46
N LYS A 64 -33.75 18.36 4.76
CA LYS A 64 -34.22 17.32 3.85
C LYS A 64 -35.72 17.09 4.10
N LEU A 65 -36.33 16.21 3.34
CA LEU A 65 -37.71 15.76 3.57
C LEU A 65 -37.91 15.33 5.05
N GLU A 66 -39.05 15.71 5.69
CA GLU A 66 -39.41 15.36 7.05
C GLU A 66 -38.61 16.07 8.17
N ASP A 67 -38.14 17.30 7.94
CA ASP A 67 -37.37 18.13 8.90
C ASP A 67 -36.02 17.54 9.34
N GLU A 68 -35.51 16.51 8.65
CA GLU A 68 -34.18 15.96 8.90
C GLU A 68 -33.10 16.92 8.38
N LEU A 69 -32.19 17.37 9.27
CA LEU A 69 -31.03 18.18 8.86
C LEU A 69 -29.91 17.29 8.32
N VAL A 70 -29.39 17.65 7.17
CA VAL A 70 -28.25 16.99 6.52
C VAL A 70 -27.18 18.00 6.16
N LEU A 71 -25.93 17.57 6.17
CA LEU A 71 -24.81 18.39 5.74
C LEU A 71 -24.61 18.26 4.23
N LYS A 72 -24.50 19.39 3.53
CA LYS A 72 -24.20 19.46 2.10
C LYS A 72 -22.87 20.16 1.90
N LEU A 73 -21.95 19.52 1.18
CA LEU A 73 -20.62 20.06 0.92
C LEU A 73 -20.72 21.41 0.18
N GLN A 74 -20.00 22.40 0.69
CA GLN A 74 -19.81 23.71 0.05
C GLN A 74 -18.40 23.81 -0.54
N SER A 75 -17.37 23.49 0.26
CA SER A 75 -15.98 23.46 -0.16
C SER A 75 -15.19 22.44 0.62
N LEU A 76 -14.07 21.99 0.08
CA LEU A 76 -13.08 21.18 0.79
C LEU A 76 -11.67 21.70 0.50
N LYS A 77 -10.77 21.49 1.45
CA LYS A 77 -9.35 21.79 1.32
C LYS A 77 -8.52 20.58 1.76
N ASP A 78 -7.44 20.32 1.06
CA ASP A 78 -6.44 19.34 1.55
C ASP A 78 -5.94 19.81 2.92
N ILE A 79 -5.81 18.87 3.85
CA ILE A 79 -5.43 19.22 5.23
C ILE A 79 -4.01 19.78 5.31
N GLU A 80 -3.14 19.40 4.38
CA GLU A 80 -1.77 19.90 4.26
C GLU A 80 -1.72 21.42 3.93
N ASP A 81 -2.81 21.97 3.37
CA ASP A 81 -2.94 23.40 3.05
C ASP A 81 -3.55 24.21 4.19
N VAL A 82 -4.02 23.53 5.26
CA VAL A 82 -4.78 24.15 6.35
C VAL A 82 -4.01 24.19 7.66
N LEU A 83 -3.27 23.12 7.98
CA LEU A 83 -2.56 22.94 9.25
C LEU A 83 -1.06 23.20 9.10
N ASP A 84 -0.44 23.69 10.18
CA ASP A 84 1.02 23.71 10.24
C ASP A 84 1.62 22.30 10.40
N SER A 85 2.96 22.19 10.33
CA SER A 85 3.64 20.90 10.33
C SER A 85 3.45 20.09 11.61
N ASP A 86 3.32 20.74 12.75
CA ASP A 86 3.20 20.06 14.05
C ASP A 86 1.77 19.57 14.26
N GLU A 87 0.78 20.41 13.98
CA GLU A 87 -0.64 20.06 14.00
C GLU A 87 -0.97 18.94 12.99
N LEU A 88 -0.38 19.04 11.79
CA LEU A 88 -0.53 18.02 10.75
C LEU A 88 0.05 16.67 11.20
N SER A 89 1.25 16.67 11.78
CA SER A 89 1.88 15.44 12.27
C SER A 89 1.02 14.75 13.33
N GLU A 90 0.54 15.52 14.33
CA GLU A 90 -0.35 14.96 15.38
C GLU A 90 -1.65 14.39 14.81
N LEU A 91 -2.22 15.05 13.80
CA LEU A 91 -3.46 14.61 13.16
C LEU A 91 -3.23 13.34 12.34
N LEU A 92 -2.13 13.27 11.59
CA LEU A 92 -1.75 12.09 10.81
C LEU A 92 -1.50 10.88 11.71
N ASP A 93 -0.77 11.05 12.82
CA ASP A 93 -0.51 9.99 13.80
C ASP A 93 -1.80 9.46 14.46
N TYR A 94 -2.84 10.27 14.55
CA TYR A 94 -4.15 9.82 15.02
C TYR A 94 -4.88 8.94 13.98
N PHE A 95 -4.86 9.32 12.73
CA PHE A 95 -5.66 8.66 11.68
C PHE A 95 -4.96 7.50 10.98
N TYR A 96 -3.62 7.45 11.00
CA TYR A 96 -2.86 6.43 10.28
C TYR A 96 -1.99 5.59 11.21
N VAL A 97 -1.93 4.30 10.90
CA VAL A 97 -0.92 3.40 11.44
C VAL A 97 0.31 3.46 10.54
N TYR A 98 1.49 3.41 11.13
CA TYR A 98 2.77 3.46 10.44
C TYR A 98 3.50 2.13 10.52
N ALA A 99 4.50 1.95 9.65
CA ALA A 99 5.43 0.83 9.71
C ALA A 99 6.06 0.72 11.11
N PRO A 100 6.31 -0.51 11.62
CA PRO A 100 6.70 -0.74 13.03
C PRO A 100 8.13 -0.32 13.35
N ILE A 101 8.90 0.16 12.38
CA ILE A 101 10.26 0.69 12.54
C ILE A 101 10.39 2.07 11.88
N PRO A 102 11.35 2.90 12.33
CA PRO A 102 11.52 4.23 11.78
C PRO A 102 11.79 4.22 10.27
N MET A 103 11.12 5.10 9.54
CA MET A 103 11.26 5.23 8.08
C MET A 103 12.71 5.49 7.64
N VAL A 104 13.49 6.17 8.47
CA VAL A 104 14.92 6.42 8.19
C VAL A 104 15.74 5.12 8.14
N GLU A 105 15.38 4.12 8.95
CA GLU A 105 16.05 2.81 8.95
C GLU A 105 15.65 2.01 7.70
N ILE A 106 14.37 1.99 7.37
CA ILE A 106 13.87 1.35 6.14
C ILE A 106 14.60 1.92 4.93
N LYS A 107 14.64 3.25 4.82
CA LYS A 107 15.30 3.96 3.72
C LYS A 107 16.78 3.61 3.62
N LYS A 108 17.52 3.71 4.74
CA LYS A 108 18.95 3.37 4.79
C LYS A 108 19.20 1.92 4.37
N GLY A 109 18.35 1.00 4.83
CA GLY A 109 18.45 -0.42 4.46
C GLY A 109 18.20 -0.66 2.98
N ILE A 110 17.12 -0.12 2.42
CA ILE A 110 16.79 -0.25 1.00
C ILE A 110 17.89 0.35 0.10
N GLU A 111 18.37 1.56 0.40
CA GLU A 111 19.46 2.19 -0.36
C GLU A 111 20.77 1.40 -0.24
N GLY A 112 20.98 0.74 0.92
CA GLY A 112 22.10 -0.18 1.11
C GLY A 112 22.03 -1.41 0.19
N PHE A 113 20.85 -2.04 0.05
CA PHE A 113 20.66 -3.16 -0.89
C PHE A 113 20.73 -2.72 -2.35
N LEU A 114 20.15 -1.57 -2.71
CA LEU A 114 20.27 -1.01 -4.05
C LEU A 114 21.76 -0.83 -4.45
N SER A 115 22.59 -0.36 -3.53
CA SER A 115 24.02 -0.16 -3.77
C SER A 115 24.83 -1.45 -3.92
N LYS A 116 24.30 -2.61 -3.51
CA LYS A 116 24.92 -3.93 -3.68
C LYS A 116 24.72 -4.53 -5.09
N ILE A 117 23.85 -3.94 -5.91
CA ILE A 117 23.62 -4.41 -7.30
C ILE A 117 24.82 -3.99 -8.15
N GLU A 118 25.58 -4.98 -8.63
CA GLU A 118 26.81 -4.77 -9.42
C GLU A 118 26.56 -4.80 -10.93
N ASN A 119 25.54 -5.55 -11.40
CA ASN A 119 25.15 -5.56 -12.81
C ASN A 119 24.61 -4.19 -13.20
N LYS A 120 25.27 -3.56 -14.17
CA LYS A 120 24.99 -2.19 -14.59
C LYS A 120 23.55 -1.99 -15.07
N ALA A 121 23.04 -2.88 -15.91
CA ALA A 121 21.68 -2.75 -16.46
C ALA A 121 20.62 -2.89 -15.37
N LEU A 122 20.74 -3.90 -14.49
CA LEU A 122 19.84 -4.10 -13.35
C LEU A 122 19.88 -2.92 -12.39
N PHE A 123 21.08 -2.39 -12.09
CA PHE A 123 21.23 -1.23 -11.21
C PHE A 123 20.56 0.01 -11.78
N GLU A 124 20.85 0.36 -13.04
CA GLU A 124 20.32 1.59 -13.67
C GLU A 124 18.81 1.53 -13.85
N ILE A 125 18.24 0.39 -14.24
CA ILE A 125 16.78 0.19 -14.32
C ILE A 125 16.15 0.34 -12.94
N THR A 126 16.69 -0.37 -11.94
CA THR A 126 16.14 -0.35 -10.57
C THR A 126 16.23 1.04 -9.97
N LYS A 127 17.38 1.71 -10.12
CA LYS A 127 17.59 3.07 -9.63
C LYS A 127 16.66 4.08 -10.28
N THR A 128 16.47 4.00 -11.60
CA THR A 128 15.57 4.90 -12.34
C THR A 128 14.13 4.78 -11.83
N ARG A 129 13.63 3.55 -11.65
CA ARG A 129 12.30 3.31 -11.10
C ARG A 129 12.19 3.78 -9.66
N TYR A 130 13.17 3.44 -8.82
CA TYR A 130 13.22 3.86 -7.43
C TYR A 130 13.22 5.38 -7.28
N ASP A 131 14.11 6.09 -7.98
CA ASP A 131 14.22 7.55 -7.88
C ASP A 131 12.91 8.25 -8.32
N LYS A 132 12.25 7.74 -9.35
CA LYS A 132 10.96 8.26 -9.83
C LYS A 132 9.86 8.19 -8.77
N HIS A 133 9.83 7.12 -7.99
CA HIS A 133 8.75 6.84 -7.05
C HIS A 133 9.12 7.01 -5.57
N LYS A 134 10.38 7.37 -5.29
CA LYS A 134 10.98 7.37 -3.95
C LYS A 134 10.09 7.99 -2.86
N LYS A 135 9.52 9.17 -3.10
CA LYS A 135 8.68 9.86 -2.10
C LYS A 135 7.43 9.05 -1.77
N THR A 136 6.69 8.65 -2.79
CA THR A 136 5.43 7.90 -2.64
C THR A 136 5.69 6.50 -2.10
N PHE A 137 6.76 5.83 -2.50
CA PHE A 137 7.12 4.48 -2.08
C PHE A 137 7.22 4.32 -0.56
N TYR A 138 7.77 5.32 0.13
CA TYR A 138 7.91 5.31 1.59
C TYR A 138 6.63 5.67 2.35
N MET A 139 5.62 6.19 1.69
CA MET A 139 4.34 6.55 2.29
C MET A 139 3.22 5.58 1.92
N HIS A 140 3.45 4.73 0.90
CA HIS A 140 2.41 3.89 0.31
C HIS A 140 2.17 2.62 1.11
N PRO A 141 0.91 2.13 1.24
CA PRO A 141 0.61 0.82 1.79
C PRO A 141 0.98 -0.28 0.80
N ALA A 142 1.23 -1.50 1.28
CA ALA A 142 1.41 -2.66 0.41
C ALA A 142 0.08 -3.31 -0.02
N ALA A 143 -1.01 -3.06 0.69
CA ALA A 143 -2.33 -3.63 0.42
C ALA A 143 -3.44 -2.69 0.92
N THR A 144 -4.68 -2.93 0.50
CA THR A 144 -5.84 -2.14 0.94
C THR A 144 -6.39 -2.57 2.31
N LYS A 145 -6.23 -3.84 2.73
CA LYS A 145 -6.93 -4.39 3.92
C LYS A 145 -6.15 -5.37 4.78
N PHE A 146 -5.07 -5.96 4.30
CA PHE A 146 -4.35 -7.01 5.02
C PHE A 146 -2.93 -6.55 5.36
N HIS A 147 -1.99 -7.49 5.48
CA HIS A 147 -0.59 -7.22 5.80
C HIS A 147 -0.05 -5.94 5.16
N HIS A 148 0.63 -5.14 5.97
CA HIS A 148 1.25 -3.88 5.55
C HIS A 148 0.27 -2.83 4.95
N ALA A 149 -1.02 -2.84 5.34
CA ALA A 149 -2.04 -1.88 4.91
C ALA A 149 -1.95 -0.54 5.69
N TYR A 150 -0.75 -0.05 5.94
CA TYR A 150 -0.46 1.17 6.70
C TYR A 150 0.56 2.04 5.97
N VAL A 151 0.77 3.27 6.49
CA VAL A 151 1.76 4.20 5.92
C VAL A 151 3.15 3.57 5.95
N GLY A 152 3.82 3.54 4.79
CA GLY A 152 5.14 2.92 4.64
C GLY A 152 5.12 1.40 4.55
N GLY A 153 3.94 0.78 4.49
CA GLY A 153 3.80 -0.67 4.39
C GLY A 153 4.53 -1.27 3.20
N LEU A 154 4.45 -0.63 2.03
CA LEU A 154 5.12 -1.09 0.81
C LEU A 154 6.65 -1.11 0.96
N SER A 155 7.22 -0.07 1.51
CA SER A 155 8.68 0.01 1.72
C SER A 155 9.13 -0.93 2.84
N TYR A 156 8.34 -1.11 3.90
CA TYR A 156 8.65 -2.04 4.98
C TYR A 156 8.61 -3.49 4.49
N HIS A 157 7.57 -3.90 3.77
CA HIS A 157 7.47 -5.19 3.10
C HIS A 157 8.69 -5.47 2.21
N THR A 158 9.01 -4.54 1.32
CA THR A 158 10.20 -4.67 0.47
C THR A 158 11.48 -4.82 1.28
N PHE A 159 11.64 -4.06 2.36
CA PHE A 159 12.84 -4.10 3.20
C PHE A 159 12.96 -5.44 3.97
N THR A 160 11.87 -5.95 4.53
CA THR A 160 11.87 -7.26 5.22
C THR A 160 12.20 -8.38 4.26
N MET A 161 11.65 -8.37 3.05
CA MET A 161 12.01 -9.33 2.00
C MET A 161 13.49 -9.27 1.62
N LEU A 162 14.05 -8.08 1.43
CA LEU A 162 15.49 -7.90 1.13
C LEU A 162 16.40 -8.52 2.20
N LYS A 163 16.01 -8.40 3.47
CA LYS A 163 16.76 -9.01 4.59
C LYS A 163 16.75 -10.53 4.56
N LEU A 164 15.78 -11.16 3.94
CA LEU A 164 15.71 -12.62 3.80
C LEU A 164 16.61 -13.16 2.69
N ILE A 165 17.07 -12.34 1.73
CA ILE A 165 17.85 -12.80 0.57
C ILE A 165 19.23 -13.31 0.97
N ASP A 166 19.99 -12.55 1.76
CA ASP A 166 21.40 -12.85 2.07
C ASP A 166 21.60 -14.25 2.67
N PRO A 167 20.80 -14.73 3.65
CA PRO A 167 20.87 -16.10 4.16
C PRO A 167 20.67 -17.18 3.10
N PHE A 168 19.77 -16.96 2.12
CA PHE A 168 19.59 -17.90 1.03
C PHE A 168 20.80 -17.95 0.09
N LEU A 169 21.41 -16.79 -0.20
CA LEU A 169 22.64 -16.72 -1.00
C LEU A 169 23.84 -17.39 -0.35
N GLU A 170 23.88 -17.45 0.98
CA GLU A 170 24.91 -18.20 1.70
C GLU A 170 24.80 -19.71 1.47
N VAL A 171 23.60 -20.24 1.33
CA VAL A 171 23.30 -21.66 1.16
C VAL A 171 23.28 -22.06 -0.33
N TYR A 172 22.57 -21.31 -1.16
CA TYR A 172 22.30 -21.64 -2.56
C TYR A 172 23.13 -20.77 -3.50
N LYS A 173 24.39 -21.18 -3.71
CA LYS A 173 25.40 -20.40 -4.44
C LYS A 173 25.13 -20.20 -5.94
N TYR A 174 24.17 -20.91 -6.51
CA TYR A 174 23.77 -20.76 -7.90
C TYR A 174 22.83 -19.58 -8.15
N LEU A 175 22.28 -18.97 -7.10
CA LEU A 175 21.38 -17.83 -7.22
C LEU A 175 22.15 -16.54 -7.52
N ASN A 176 21.59 -15.73 -8.40
CA ASN A 176 22.13 -14.43 -8.74
C ASN A 176 21.61 -13.34 -7.79
N LYS A 177 22.53 -12.74 -7.01
CA LYS A 177 22.19 -11.70 -6.03
C LYS A 177 21.58 -10.44 -6.65
N ASP A 178 22.09 -10.00 -7.81
CA ASP A 178 21.68 -8.76 -8.44
C ASP A 178 20.26 -8.83 -8.98
N LEU A 179 19.88 -9.97 -9.58
CA LEU A 179 18.52 -10.26 -9.98
C LEU A 179 17.57 -10.27 -8.77
N LEU A 180 17.98 -10.90 -7.67
CA LEU A 180 17.15 -10.97 -6.46
C LEU A 180 16.94 -9.60 -5.84
N TYR A 181 17.98 -8.78 -5.67
CA TYR A 181 17.84 -7.43 -5.13
C TYR A 181 17.00 -6.54 -6.04
N ALA A 182 17.30 -6.53 -7.36
CA ALA A 182 16.56 -5.73 -8.31
C ALA A 182 15.08 -6.11 -8.37
N ALA A 183 14.78 -7.41 -8.49
CA ALA A 183 13.41 -7.89 -8.55
C ALA A 183 12.65 -7.61 -7.26
N THR A 184 13.26 -7.83 -6.07
CA THR A 184 12.61 -7.54 -4.79
C THR A 184 12.34 -6.06 -4.60
N LEU A 185 13.25 -5.16 -5.02
CA LEU A 185 13.02 -3.72 -4.98
C LEU A 185 11.88 -3.27 -5.90
N LEU A 186 11.66 -3.98 -6.99
CA LEU A 186 10.74 -3.55 -8.03
C LEU A 186 9.39 -4.30 -8.03
N HIS A 187 9.30 -5.52 -7.46
CA HIS A 187 8.16 -6.43 -7.70
C HIS A 187 6.80 -5.76 -7.50
N ASP A 188 6.67 -5.00 -6.44
CA ASP A 188 5.43 -4.36 -5.99
C ASP A 188 5.38 -2.84 -6.20
N MET A 189 6.40 -2.24 -6.82
CA MET A 189 6.48 -0.77 -6.91
C MET A 189 5.31 -0.14 -7.66
N SER A 190 4.72 -0.83 -8.64
CA SER A 190 3.54 -0.33 -9.36
C SER A 190 2.23 -0.38 -8.54
N LYS A 191 2.24 -0.94 -7.31
CA LYS A 191 1.14 -0.74 -6.35
C LYS A 191 0.86 0.73 -6.05
N ILE A 192 1.87 1.59 -6.19
CA ILE A 192 1.72 3.06 -6.12
C ILE A 192 0.69 3.60 -7.12
N SER A 193 0.58 2.96 -8.28
CA SER A 193 -0.41 3.32 -9.30
C SER A 193 -1.66 2.44 -9.25
N GLU A 194 -1.57 1.26 -8.64
CA GLU A 194 -2.67 0.31 -8.50
C GLU A 194 -3.65 0.72 -7.40
N ILE A 195 -3.16 1.29 -6.30
CA ILE A 195 -3.94 1.66 -5.11
C ILE A 195 -3.82 3.17 -4.90
N SER A 196 -4.91 3.83 -4.51
CA SER A 196 -4.95 5.29 -4.35
C SER A 196 -4.29 5.82 -3.05
N GLY A 197 -3.73 4.96 -2.22
CA GLY A 197 -3.06 5.29 -0.96
C GLY A 197 -3.57 4.49 0.22
N VAL A 198 -3.22 4.92 1.43
CA VAL A 198 -3.65 4.27 2.69
C VAL A 198 -5.16 4.40 2.83
N ASP A 199 -5.82 3.30 3.22
CA ASP A 199 -7.29 3.16 3.25
C ASP A 199 -7.97 3.48 1.90
N GLY A 200 -7.18 3.53 0.82
CA GLY A 200 -7.65 3.83 -0.52
C GLY A 200 -8.24 2.63 -1.25
N GLU A 201 -8.70 2.90 -2.47
CA GLU A 201 -9.29 1.91 -3.36
C GLU A 201 -8.35 1.58 -4.52
N TYR A 202 -8.65 0.50 -5.22
CA TYR A 202 -8.01 0.19 -6.49
C TYR A 202 -8.35 1.26 -7.53
N THR A 203 -7.32 1.74 -8.22
CA THR A 203 -7.51 2.63 -9.36
C THR A 203 -8.13 1.88 -10.55
N LYS A 204 -8.64 2.62 -11.53
CA LYS A 204 -9.14 2.02 -12.78
C LYS A 204 -8.08 1.17 -13.48
N GLU A 205 -6.83 1.64 -13.51
CA GLU A 205 -5.71 0.89 -14.09
C GLU A 205 -5.37 -0.34 -13.24
N GLY A 206 -5.40 -0.19 -11.90
CA GLY A 206 -5.21 -1.30 -10.99
C GLY A 206 -6.21 -2.43 -11.19
N LEU A 207 -7.50 -2.11 -11.34
CA LEU A 207 -8.57 -3.08 -11.57
C LEU A 207 -8.48 -3.75 -12.95
N LEU A 208 -8.02 -3.05 -13.98
CA LEU A 208 -8.01 -3.57 -15.35
C LEU A 208 -6.72 -4.28 -15.73
N ILE A 209 -5.59 -3.91 -15.14
CA ILE A 209 -4.26 -4.39 -15.54
C ILE A 209 -3.54 -5.10 -14.39
N GLY A 210 -3.56 -4.53 -13.18
CA GLY A 210 -2.87 -5.04 -12.00
C GLY A 210 -1.35 -4.77 -11.99
N HIS A 211 -0.77 -4.67 -10.78
CA HIS A 211 0.63 -4.22 -10.59
C HIS A 211 1.68 -5.14 -11.24
N LEU A 212 1.46 -6.47 -11.34
CA LEU A 212 2.42 -7.38 -11.98
C LEU A 212 2.69 -6.98 -13.42
N VAL A 213 1.61 -6.75 -14.17
CA VAL A 213 1.70 -6.38 -15.59
C VAL A 213 2.16 -4.94 -15.72
N MET A 214 1.62 -4.01 -14.92
CA MET A 214 2.04 -2.61 -14.92
C MET A 214 3.54 -2.48 -14.64
N GLN A 215 4.07 -3.15 -13.62
CA GLN A 215 5.49 -3.11 -13.29
C GLN A 215 6.36 -3.75 -14.37
N THR A 216 5.90 -4.80 -15.03
CA THR A 216 6.61 -5.42 -16.15
C THR A 216 6.70 -4.45 -17.33
N ILE A 217 5.63 -3.72 -17.65
CA ILE A 217 5.61 -2.68 -18.68
C ILE A 217 6.57 -1.55 -18.32
N ASP A 218 6.54 -1.08 -17.10
CA ASP A 218 7.39 -0.01 -16.59
C ASP A 218 8.88 -0.36 -16.69
N VAL A 219 9.26 -1.59 -16.32
CA VAL A 219 10.64 -2.09 -16.46
C VAL A 219 11.05 -2.17 -17.93
N ASP A 220 10.17 -2.66 -18.81
CA ASP A 220 10.42 -2.73 -20.25
C ASP A 220 10.64 -1.33 -20.87
N GLN A 221 9.82 -0.36 -20.48
CA GLN A 221 9.97 1.02 -20.94
C GLN A 221 11.30 1.64 -20.50
N VAL A 222 11.70 1.46 -19.23
CA VAL A 222 12.98 1.97 -18.72
C VAL A 222 14.15 1.25 -19.39
N ALA A 223 14.06 -0.07 -19.59
CA ALA A 223 15.09 -0.83 -20.30
C ALA A 223 15.30 -0.31 -21.73
N LYS A 224 14.21 -0.04 -22.48
CA LYS A 224 14.28 0.58 -23.81
C LYS A 224 14.89 1.97 -23.80
N GLN A 225 14.53 2.81 -22.82
CA GLN A 225 15.10 4.15 -22.68
C GLN A 225 16.62 4.13 -22.44
N LEU A 226 17.10 3.07 -21.77
CA LEU A 226 18.52 2.89 -21.44
C LEU A 226 19.28 2.03 -22.47
N GLY A 227 18.61 1.43 -23.45
CA GLY A 227 19.20 0.56 -24.47
C GLY A 227 19.56 -0.83 -23.92
N TYR A 228 18.80 -1.35 -22.97
CA TYR A 228 19.03 -2.65 -22.31
C TYR A 228 17.94 -3.69 -22.60
N GLU A 229 16.98 -3.40 -23.48
CA GLU A 229 15.79 -4.22 -23.73
C GLU A 229 16.08 -5.65 -24.17
N ASP A 230 17.21 -5.88 -24.87
CA ASP A 230 17.59 -7.18 -25.44
C ASP A 230 18.50 -8.00 -24.50
N LEU A 231 18.84 -7.49 -23.31
CA LEU A 231 19.70 -8.20 -22.37
C LEU A 231 18.93 -9.32 -21.66
N GLU A 232 19.59 -10.47 -21.46
CA GLU A 232 18.99 -11.64 -20.81
C GLU A 232 18.59 -11.34 -19.36
N GLU A 233 19.41 -10.62 -18.60
CA GLU A 233 19.10 -10.20 -17.25
C GLU A 233 17.81 -9.36 -17.14
N VAL A 234 17.51 -8.55 -18.16
CA VAL A 234 16.27 -7.75 -18.24
C VAL A 234 15.08 -8.65 -18.55
N LEU A 235 15.24 -9.64 -19.42
CA LEU A 235 14.20 -10.66 -19.66
C LEU A 235 13.88 -11.43 -18.38
N ILE A 236 14.91 -11.86 -17.62
CA ILE A 236 14.74 -12.58 -16.36
C ILE A 236 14.11 -11.69 -15.29
N LEU A 237 14.53 -10.41 -15.17
CA LEU A 237 13.92 -9.45 -14.25
C LEU A 237 12.40 -9.29 -14.53
N LYS A 238 12.01 -9.11 -15.79
CA LYS A 238 10.60 -9.05 -16.20
C LYS A 238 9.86 -10.33 -15.85
N HIS A 239 10.48 -11.50 -16.08
CA HIS A 239 9.90 -12.78 -15.69
C HIS A 239 9.69 -12.90 -14.17
N MET A 240 10.69 -12.51 -13.36
CA MET A 240 10.59 -12.54 -11.90
C MET A 240 9.42 -11.68 -11.41
N ILE A 241 9.30 -10.44 -11.90
CA ILE A 241 8.21 -9.52 -11.56
C ILE A 241 6.85 -10.11 -11.96
N LEU A 242 6.73 -10.64 -13.19
CA LEU A 242 5.48 -11.17 -13.71
C LEU A 242 5.01 -12.44 -12.99
N SER A 243 5.92 -13.18 -12.37
CA SER A 243 5.65 -14.50 -11.77
C SER A 243 5.72 -14.51 -10.23
N HIS A 244 5.93 -13.36 -9.57
CA HIS A 244 6.25 -13.35 -8.12
C HIS A 244 5.08 -13.81 -7.22
N HIS A 245 3.81 -13.74 -7.64
CA HIS A 245 2.71 -14.38 -6.91
C HIS A 245 2.72 -15.92 -7.02
N GLY A 246 3.57 -16.51 -7.86
CA GLY A 246 3.86 -17.93 -7.95
C GLY A 246 2.78 -18.80 -8.59
N GLN A 247 1.52 -18.54 -8.35
CA GLN A 247 0.40 -19.36 -8.81
C GLN A 247 -0.55 -18.58 -9.73
N LEU A 248 -1.09 -19.25 -10.74
CA LEU A 248 -2.01 -18.64 -11.70
C LEU A 248 -3.30 -18.12 -11.03
N HIS A 249 -3.79 -18.81 -10.02
CA HIS A 249 -4.99 -18.40 -9.28
C HIS A 249 -4.76 -17.24 -8.30
N TYR A 250 -3.50 -16.84 -8.06
CA TYR A 250 -3.12 -15.62 -7.35
C TYR A 250 -2.84 -14.45 -8.31
N GLY A 251 -3.14 -14.61 -9.60
CA GLY A 251 -3.02 -13.55 -10.60
C GLY A 251 -1.69 -13.52 -11.36
N SER A 252 -0.73 -14.39 -11.05
CA SER A 252 0.49 -14.50 -11.88
C SER A 252 0.16 -15.06 -13.26
N PRO A 253 0.47 -14.34 -14.35
CA PRO A 253 0.26 -14.87 -15.71
C PRO A 253 1.18 -16.05 -16.06
N LYS A 254 2.29 -16.20 -15.32
CA LYS A 254 3.26 -17.29 -15.45
C LYS A 254 3.67 -17.80 -14.07
N LYS A 255 4.03 -19.09 -13.98
CA LYS A 255 4.70 -19.64 -12.80
C LYS A 255 6.19 -19.32 -12.85
N PRO A 256 6.88 -19.22 -11.69
CA PRO A 256 8.33 -19.07 -11.60
C PRO A 256 9.06 -20.19 -12.37
N GLN A 257 10.06 -19.81 -13.20
CA GLN A 257 10.82 -20.74 -14.03
C GLN A 257 12.35 -20.57 -13.86
N THR A 258 12.79 -19.73 -12.92
CA THR A 258 14.20 -19.61 -12.51
C THR A 258 14.29 -19.78 -11.00
N GLY A 259 15.48 -20.09 -10.49
CA GLY A 259 15.71 -20.21 -9.05
C GLY A 259 15.41 -18.92 -8.31
N GLU A 260 15.78 -17.77 -8.90
CA GLU A 260 15.56 -16.44 -8.37
C GLU A 260 14.06 -16.10 -8.32
N ALA A 261 13.32 -16.41 -9.40
CA ALA A 261 11.87 -16.19 -9.43
C ALA A 261 11.13 -17.06 -8.40
N LEU A 262 11.58 -18.30 -8.21
CA LEU A 262 11.05 -19.21 -7.20
C LEU A 262 11.32 -18.67 -5.78
N LEU A 263 12.55 -18.20 -5.53
CA LEU A 263 12.90 -17.61 -4.24
C LEU A 263 12.11 -16.34 -3.97
N LEU A 264 11.96 -15.43 -4.96
CA LEU A 264 11.17 -14.21 -4.82
C LEU A 264 9.74 -14.53 -4.37
N TRP A 265 9.06 -15.48 -5.01
CA TRP A 265 7.73 -15.93 -4.60
C TRP A 265 7.70 -16.45 -3.15
N PHE A 266 8.72 -17.23 -2.74
CA PHE A 266 8.74 -17.78 -1.38
C PHE A 266 8.96 -16.71 -0.33
N ILE A 267 9.89 -15.77 -0.53
CA ILE A 267 10.14 -14.70 0.45
C ILE A 267 8.97 -13.72 0.54
N ASP A 268 8.30 -13.42 -0.58
CA ASP A 268 7.06 -12.64 -0.58
C ASP A 268 5.95 -13.37 0.20
N THR A 269 5.76 -14.67 -0.06
CA THR A 269 4.80 -15.51 0.68
C THR A 269 5.15 -15.59 2.17
N ILE A 270 6.44 -15.71 2.52
CA ILE A 270 6.89 -15.73 3.91
C ILE A 270 6.55 -14.42 4.59
N ASP A 271 6.97 -13.29 4.01
CA ASP A 271 6.75 -11.98 4.64
C ASP A 271 5.26 -11.69 4.83
N SER A 272 4.46 -11.83 3.77
CA SER A 272 3.01 -11.58 3.83
C SER A 272 2.28 -12.47 4.84
N LYS A 273 2.63 -13.76 4.93
CA LYS A 273 1.98 -14.70 5.85
C LYS A 273 2.45 -14.54 7.30
N PHE A 274 3.75 -14.36 7.54
CA PHE A 274 4.29 -14.23 8.89
C PHE A 274 3.95 -12.87 9.51
N THR A 275 3.83 -11.81 8.74
CA THR A 275 3.34 -10.52 9.23
C THR A 275 1.93 -10.66 9.79
N VAL A 276 0.99 -11.21 9.01
CA VAL A 276 -0.40 -11.43 9.50
C VAL A 276 -0.43 -12.37 10.70
N LEU A 277 0.37 -13.43 10.68
CA LEU A 277 0.44 -14.35 11.82
C LEU A 277 0.94 -13.64 13.09
N GLY A 278 1.97 -12.80 12.97
CA GLY A 278 2.49 -11.98 14.08
C GLY A 278 1.42 -11.08 14.68
N GLU A 279 0.74 -10.30 13.85
CA GLU A 279 -0.35 -9.41 14.28
C GLU A 279 -1.47 -10.14 15.04
N VAL A 280 -1.87 -11.33 14.54
CA VAL A 280 -2.92 -12.14 15.19
C VAL A 280 -2.41 -12.74 16.50
N LEU A 281 -1.15 -13.20 16.55
CA LEU A 281 -0.56 -13.75 17.79
C LEU A 281 -0.37 -12.67 18.86
N ASP A 282 -0.06 -11.42 18.49
CA ASP A 282 0.10 -10.32 19.45
C ASP A 282 -1.19 -10.07 20.24
N THR A 283 -2.34 -10.22 19.62
CA THR A 283 -3.66 -10.08 20.27
C THR A 283 -4.18 -11.37 20.91
N THR A 284 -3.51 -12.51 20.72
CA THR A 284 -3.90 -13.81 21.29
C THR A 284 -3.26 -14.03 22.66
N LEU A 285 -4.01 -14.52 23.63
CA LEU A 285 -3.46 -14.87 24.95
C LEU A 285 -2.59 -16.12 24.87
N GLU A 286 -1.52 -16.15 25.66
CA GLU A 286 -0.67 -17.35 25.82
C GLU A 286 -1.49 -18.58 26.25
N GLY A 287 -1.14 -19.74 25.72
CA GLY A 287 -1.85 -20.99 25.96
C GLY A 287 -3.16 -21.13 25.18
N GLN A 288 -3.48 -20.23 24.26
CA GLN A 288 -4.71 -20.26 23.48
C GLN A 288 -4.44 -20.36 21.97
N PHE A 289 -5.46 -20.80 21.25
CA PHE A 289 -5.49 -20.75 19.79
C PHE A 289 -6.03 -19.40 19.31
N THR A 290 -5.46 -18.90 18.22
CA THR A 290 -5.99 -17.74 17.49
C THR A 290 -7.40 -18.00 16.98
N GLN A 291 -8.09 -16.95 16.55
CA GLN A 291 -9.22 -17.11 15.63
C GLN A 291 -8.75 -17.66 14.28
N MET A 292 -9.70 -18.08 13.43
CA MET A 292 -9.37 -18.51 12.07
C MET A 292 -8.79 -17.35 11.27
N VAL A 293 -7.60 -17.55 10.69
CA VAL A 293 -6.90 -16.53 9.90
C VAL A 293 -7.16 -16.79 8.43
N SER A 294 -7.99 -15.94 7.80
CA SER A 294 -8.48 -16.14 6.42
C SER A 294 -7.36 -16.25 5.38
N VAL A 295 -6.33 -15.42 5.48
CA VAL A 295 -5.16 -15.41 4.57
C VAL A 295 -4.19 -16.56 4.81
N LEU A 296 -4.36 -17.34 5.89
CA LEU A 296 -3.61 -18.54 6.23
C LEU A 296 -4.52 -19.79 6.13
N ASP A 297 -5.23 -19.92 5.01
CA ASP A 297 -6.11 -21.06 4.69
C ASP A 297 -7.14 -21.38 5.79
N LYS A 298 -7.61 -20.35 6.51
CA LYS A 298 -8.51 -20.44 7.66
C LYS A 298 -7.96 -21.30 8.80
N MET A 299 -6.65 -21.44 8.89
CA MET A 299 -6.00 -22.16 10.00
C MET A 299 -6.10 -21.37 11.31
N ARG A 300 -5.94 -22.08 12.41
CA ARG A 300 -5.78 -21.54 13.76
C ARG A 300 -4.42 -21.91 14.29
N PHE A 301 -3.76 -20.97 14.97
CA PHE A 301 -2.40 -21.14 15.48
C PHE A 301 -2.42 -21.09 17.00
N TYR A 302 -1.68 -21.98 17.63
CA TYR A 302 -1.53 -22.00 19.07
C TYR A 302 -0.42 -21.04 19.49
N LYS A 303 -0.69 -20.13 20.44
CA LYS A 303 0.33 -19.29 21.06
C LYS A 303 0.87 -20.02 22.30
N PRO A 304 2.10 -20.57 22.25
CA PRO A 304 2.62 -21.33 23.38
C PRO A 304 2.96 -20.40 24.56
N ASN A 305 2.77 -20.93 25.78
CA ASN A 305 3.27 -20.30 26.99
C ASN A 305 4.63 -20.92 27.32
N LEU A 306 5.69 -20.39 26.68
CA LEU A 306 7.07 -20.84 26.92
C LEU A 306 7.74 -19.85 27.88
N LYS A 307 8.34 -20.40 28.94
CA LYS A 307 9.13 -19.65 29.92
C LYS A 307 10.59 -19.59 29.51
#